data_28553188c470c4ce8cc15e3cbc12baae
#
_entry.id   28553188c470c4ce8cc15e3cbc12baae
#
_cell.length_a   1.000
_cell.length_b   1.000
_cell.length_c   1.000
_cell.angle_alpha   90.00
_cell.angle_beta   90.00
_cell.angle_gamma   90.00
#
_symmetry.space_group_name_H-M   'P 1'
#
loop_
_entity.id
_entity.type
_entity.pdbx_description
1 polymer ?
#
loop_
_entity_poly.entity_id
_entity_poly.type
_entity_poly.pdbx_seq_one_letter_code
_entity_poly.pdbx_strand_id
1 'polypeptide(L)'
;DAIEWYSAAAHAGHPYGEYNLGLALLAGNGIEADPRAAARWFKKAAHQGFRPAQFQLGKLYFDGHGVKRNDIKAYGWWSISIQDNNELTPELLSKLVDKMDPSYRDRAVQLAERYKQRYGMPDRTPK
;
A
#
# COMPACT_ATOMS: atom_id res chain seq x y z
N ASP A 1 9.07 2.46 24.31
CA ASP A 1 9.92 2.35 23.13
C ASP A 1 9.11 2.64 21.86
N ALA A 2 9.75 2.61 20.72
CA ALA A 2 9.10 2.95 19.45
C ALA A 2 7.93 2.01 19.13
N ILE A 3 8.06 0.72 19.43
CA ILE A 3 7.00 -0.26 19.16
C ILE A 3 5.77 0.05 20.01
N GLU A 4 5.94 0.41 21.27
CA GLU A 4 4.81 0.78 22.13
C GLU A 4 4.09 2.02 21.58
N TRP A 5 4.85 3.02 21.11
CA TRP A 5 4.30 4.22 20.50
C TRP A 5 3.51 3.89 19.24
N TYR A 6 4.10 3.12 18.32
CA TYR A 6 3.45 2.75 17.08
C TYR A 6 2.21 1.90 17.34
N SER A 7 2.30 0.97 18.29
CA SER A 7 1.19 0.10 18.65
C SER A 7 0.02 0.91 19.20
N ALA A 8 0.30 1.83 20.12
CA ALA A 8 -0.73 2.69 20.70
C ALA A 8 -1.40 3.56 19.62
N ALA A 9 -0.60 4.19 18.76
CA ALA A 9 -1.11 5.02 17.67
C ALA A 9 -1.92 4.20 16.67
N ALA A 10 -1.44 2.99 16.35
CA ALA A 10 -2.11 2.10 15.42
C ALA A 10 -3.48 1.66 15.95
N HIS A 11 -3.54 1.29 17.23
CA HIS A 11 -4.81 0.88 17.84
C HIS A 11 -5.77 2.05 18.00
N ALA A 12 -5.26 3.29 18.00
CA ALA A 12 -6.09 4.48 17.99
C ALA A 12 -6.54 4.88 16.59
N GLY A 13 -6.12 4.15 15.56
CA GLY A 13 -6.54 4.38 14.19
C GLY A 13 -5.72 5.42 13.43
N HIS A 14 -4.55 5.80 13.94
CA HIS A 14 -3.68 6.76 13.26
C HIS A 14 -2.89 6.08 12.14
N PRO A 15 -3.03 6.53 10.88
CA PRO A 15 -2.38 5.85 9.75
C PRO A 15 -0.86 5.83 9.84
N TYR A 16 -0.24 6.87 10.39
CA TYR A 16 1.21 6.88 10.57
C TYR A 16 1.67 5.78 11.53
N GLY A 17 0.95 5.61 12.65
CA GLY A 17 1.24 4.54 13.60
C GLY A 17 1.00 3.16 12.99
N GLU A 18 -0.10 3.01 12.26
CA GLU A 18 -0.41 1.75 11.56
C GLU A 18 0.70 1.39 10.57
N TYR A 19 1.16 2.37 9.81
CA TYR A 19 2.24 2.19 8.85
C TYR A 19 3.54 1.78 9.54
N ASN A 20 3.94 2.48 10.59
CA ASN A 20 5.19 2.19 11.29
C ASN A 20 5.15 0.85 12.02
N LEU A 21 4.00 0.48 12.58
CA LEU A 21 3.83 -0.84 13.18
C LEU A 21 3.94 -1.93 12.10
N GLY A 22 3.34 -1.67 10.93
CA GLY A 22 3.47 -2.57 9.79
C GLY A 22 4.92 -2.78 9.37
N LEU A 23 5.70 -1.70 9.29
CA LEU A 23 7.13 -1.79 8.94
C LEU A 23 7.90 -2.62 9.97
N ALA A 24 7.63 -2.40 11.26
CA ALA A 24 8.30 -3.14 12.33
C ALA A 24 7.97 -4.62 12.27
N LEU A 25 6.70 -4.96 12.02
CA LEU A 25 6.27 -6.34 11.87
C LEU A 25 6.85 -7.01 10.64
N LEU A 26 7.00 -6.24 9.56
CA LEU A 26 7.59 -6.79 8.34
C LEU A 26 9.08 -7.10 8.51
N ALA A 27 9.81 -6.22 9.18
CA ALA A 27 11.24 -6.34 9.38
C ALA A 27 11.62 -7.18 10.60
N GLY A 28 10.71 -7.34 11.55
CA GLY A 28 11.04 -7.98 12.82
C GLY A 28 11.87 -7.09 13.74
N ASN A 29 11.65 -5.78 13.67
CA ASN A 29 12.41 -4.78 14.43
C ASN A 29 11.73 -4.48 15.76
N GLY A 30 12.27 -5.02 16.84
CA GLY A 30 11.74 -4.82 18.18
C GLY A 30 10.46 -5.61 18.47
N ILE A 31 10.03 -6.42 17.53
CA ILE A 31 8.84 -7.27 17.60
C ILE A 31 9.08 -8.44 16.66
N GLU A 32 8.48 -9.59 16.96
CA GLU A 32 8.61 -10.75 16.10
C GLU A 32 8.03 -10.47 14.72
N ALA A 33 8.76 -10.82 13.67
CA ALA A 33 8.32 -10.58 12.30
C ALA A 33 7.02 -11.34 12.01
N ASP A 34 6.05 -10.63 11.44
CA ASP A 34 4.76 -11.22 11.08
C ASP A 34 4.23 -10.50 9.84
N PRO A 35 4.58 -11.01 8.64
CA PRO A 35 4.16 -10.34 7.40
C PRO A 35 2.65 -10.25 7.22
N ARG A 36 1.88 -11.22 7.71
CA ARG A 36 0.42 -11.17 7.62
C ARG A 36 -0.14 -10.04 8.45
N ALA A 37 0.35 -9.88 9.68
CA ALA A 37 -0.06 -8.78 10.53
C ALA A 37 0.38 -7.45 9.92
N ALA A 38 1.59 -7.39 9.36
CA ALA A 38 2.07 -6.20 8.67
C ALA A 38 1.13 -5.80 7.55
N ALA A 39 0.71 -6.76 6.73
CA ALA A 39 -0.22 -6.50 5.62
C ALA A 39 -1.55 -5.93 6.14
N ARG A 40 -2.06 -6.46 7.25
CA ARG A 40 -3.31 -5.94 7.83
C ARG A 40 -3.17 -4.49 8.29
N TRP A 41 -2.05 -4.14 8.91
CA TRP A 41 -1.82 -2.77 9.36
C TRP A 41 -1.62 -1.81 8.18
N PHE A 42 -0.85 -2.23 7.16
CA PHE A 42 -0.71 -1.43 5.94
C PHE A 42 -2.05 -1.22 5.26
N LYS A 43 -2.90 -2.25 5.22
CA LYS A 43 -4.22 -2.13 4.62
C LYS A 43 -5.07 -1.08 5.32
N LYS A 44 -5.05 -1.05 6.65
CA LYS A 44 -5.78 -0.05 7.42
C LYS A 44 -5.31 1.37 7.09
N ALA A 45 -4.00 1.58 7.06
CA ALA A 45 -3.44 2.88 6.73
C ALA A 45 -3.72 3.25 5.26
N ALA A 46 -3.60 2.28 4.36
CA ALA A 46 -3.86 2.49 2.93
C ALA A 46 -5.31 2.91 2.67
N HIS A 47 -6.25 2.33 3.39
CA HIS A 47 -7.68 2.69 3.26
C HIS A 47 -7.95 4.11 3.74
N GLN A 48 -7.09 4.68 4.56
CA GLN A 48 -7.19 6.07 5.00
C GLN A 48 -6.49 7.04 4.06
N GLY A 49 -5.99 6.55 2.92
CA GLY A 49 -5.31 7.38 1.95
C GLY A 49 -3.83 7.62 2.24
N PHE A 50 -3.24 6.86 3.15
CA PHE A 50 -1.84 7.03 3.51
C PHE A 50 -0.95 6.39 2.45
N ARG A 51 -0.36 7.22 1.60
CA ARG A 51 0.36 6.76 0.40
C ARG A 51 1.55 5.84 0.67
N PRO A 52 2.40 6.09 1.67
CA PRO A 52 3.48 5.15 1.97
C PRO A 52 2.98 3.73 2.26
N ALA A 53 1.83 3.60 2.94
CA ALA A 53 1.23 2.30 3.21
C ALA A 53 0.67 1.68 1.93
N GLN A 54 0.08 2.48 1.05
CA GLN A 54 -0.42 2.01 -0.24
C GLN A 54 0.72 1.43 -1.09
N PHE A 55 1.87 2.11 -1.10
CA PHE A 55 3.06 1.64 -1.80
C PHE A 55 3.55 0.31 -1.23
N GLN A 56 3.67 0.21 0.09
CA GLN A 56 4.11 -1.03 0.74
C GLN A 56 3.13 -2.17 0.50
N LEU A 57 1.84 -1.89 0.57
CA LEU A 57 0.82 -2.90 0.32
C LEU A 57 0.91 -3.43 -1.12
N GLY A 58 1.16 -2.54 -2.08
CA GLY A 58 1.39 -2.95 -3.47
C GLY A 58 2.58 -3.90 -3.59
N LYS A 59 3.68 -3.60 -2.88
CA LYS A 59 4.86 -4.47 -2.88
C LYS A 59 4.53 -5.86 -2.31
N LEU A 60 3.76 -5.90 -1.22
CA LEU A 60 3.39 -7.17 -0.62
C LEU A 60 2.57 -8.02 -1.58
N TYR A 61 1.61 -7.41 -2.28
CA TYR A 61 0.83 -8.14 -3.28
C TYR A 61 1.67 -8.59 -4.47
N PHE A 62 2.61 -7.76 -4.90
CA PHE A 62 3.49 -8.11 -6.01
C PHE A 62 4.39 -9.29 -5.67
N ASP A 63 4.92 -9.32 -4.44
CA ASP A 63 5.84 -10.35 -3.98
C ASP A 63 5.12 -11.56 -3.40
N GLY A 64 3.84 -11.45 -3.07
CA GLY A 64 3.11 -12.49 -2.35
C GLY A 64 3.62 -12.66 -0.93
N HIS A 65 4.00 -11.57 -0.28
CA HIS A 65 4.57 -11.60 1.06
C HIS A 65 3.53 -11.16 2.10
N GLY A 66 3.10 -12.07 2.95
CA GLY A 66 2.05 -11.80 3.93
C GLY A 66 0.64 -11.81 3.36
N VAL A 67 0.51 -11.78 2.05
CA VAL A 67 -0.76 -11.87 1.31
C VAL A 67 -0.53 -12.75 0.10
N LYS A 68 -1.60 -13.27 -0.47
CA LYS A 68 -1.50 -14.03 -1.72
C LYS A 68 -1.11 -13.07 -2.85
N ARG A 69 -0.12 -13.47 -3.66
CA ARG A 69 0.32 -12.66 -4.80
C ARG A 69 -0.85 -12.26 -5.69
N ASN A 70 -0.91 -10.99 -6.04
CA ASN A 70 -1.98 -10.47 -6.89
C ASN A 70 -1.47 -9.22 -7.62
N ASP A 71 -1.06 -9.38 -8.87
CA ASP A 71 -0.50 -8.29 -9.67
C ASP A 71 -1.53 -7.20 -9.95
N ILE A 72 -2.81 -7.58 -10.07
CA ILE A 72 -3.90 -6.60 -10.28
C ILE A 72 -4.02 -5.67 -9.08
N LYS A 73 -4.03 -6.22 -7.88
CA LYS A 73 -4.09 -5.42 -6.66
C LYS A 73 -2.81 -4.61 -6.46
N ALA A 74 -1.66 -5.19 -6.78
CA ALA A 74 -0.39 -4.45 -6.71
C ALA A 74 -0.44 -3.21 -7.60
N TYR A 75 -0.88 -3.36 -8.82
CA TYR A 75 -1.03 -2.22 -9.74
C TYR A 75 -2.04 -1.20 -9.20
N GLY A 76 -3.18 -1.68 -8.68
CA GLY A 76 -4.19 -0.79 -8.12
C GLY A 76 -3.65 0.10 -7.01
N TRP A 77 -2.98 -0.51 -6.02
CA TRP A 77 -2.42 0.26 -4.92
C TRP A 77 -1.28 1.17 -5.36
N TRP A 78 -0.39 0.68 -6.24
CA TRP A 78 0.72 1.48 -6.73
C TRP A 78 0.25 2.69 -7.53
N SER A 79 -0.81 2.53 -8.34
CA SER A 79 -1.29 3.62 -9.20
C SER A 79 -1.75 4.83 -8.39
N ILE A 80 -2.34 4.62 -7.22
CA ILE A 80 -2.80 5.72 -6.37
C ILE A 80 -1.73 6.18 -5.39
N SER A 81 -0.66 5.41 -5.20
CA SER A 81 0.44 5.78 -4.31
C SER A 81 1.52 6.60 -5.00
N ILE A 82 1.46 6.73 -6.33
CA ILE A 82 2.44 7.53 -7.07
C ILE A 82 2.32 8.98 -6.64
N GLN A 83 3.39 9.46 -6.07
CA GLN A 83 3.50 10.85 -5.63
C GLN A 83 4.95 11.26 -5.77
N ASP A 84 5.17 12.53 -5.49
CA ASP A 84 6.47 13.15 -5.66
C ASP A 84 7.44 12.51 -4.74
N ASN A 85 7.86 11.64 -4.37
CA ASN A 85 8.92 11.18 -3.47
C ASN A 85 8.93 9.69 -3.19
N ASN A 86 8.24 8.86 -3.96
CA ASN A 86 8.50 7.44 -3.81
C ASN A 86 9.25 6.91 -5.04
N GLU A 87 9.77 5.69 -4.92
CA GLU A 87 10.58 5.08 -5.97
C GLU A 87 9.77 4.68 -7.19
N LEU A 88 8.47 4.71 -7.05
CA LEU A 88 7.57 4.26 -8.11
C LEU A 88 7.32 5.38 -9.10
N THR A 89 7.55 5.10 -10.37
CA THR A 89 7.34 6.07 -11.45
C THR A 89 6.25 5.57 -12.37
N PRO A 90 5.60 6.49 -13.12
CA PRO A 90 4.64 6.06 -14.13
C PRO A 90 5.23 5.07 -15.14
N GLU A 91 6.52 5.20 -15.45
CA GLU A 91 7.21 4.31 -16.37
C GLU A 91 7.29 2.88 -15.83
N LEU A 92 7.57 2.74 -14.54
CA LEU A 92 7.60 1.41 -13.90
C LEU A 92 6.22 0.77 -13.89
N LEU A 93 5.19 1.57 -13.62
CA LEU A 93 3.81 1.07 -13.67
C LEU A 93 3.41 0.64 -15.07
N SER A 94 3.79 1.41 -16.08
CA SER A 94 3.52 1.05 -17.48
C SER A 94 4.18 -0.28 -17.82
N LYS A 95 5.42 -0.49 -17.39
CA LYS A 95 6.12 -1.75 -17.63
C LYS A 95 5.41 -2.92 -16.97
N LEU A 96 4.91 -2.73 -15.75
CA LEU A 96 4.18 -3.77 -15.05
C LEU A 96 2.89 -4.15 -15.82
N VAL A 97 2.14 -3.15 -16.24
CA VAL A 97 0.89 -3.35 -16.98
C VAL A 97 1.15 -4.01 -18.34
N ASP A 98 2.21 -3.60 -19.02
CA ASP A 98 2.54 -4.16 -20.33
C ASP A 98 2.89 -5.64 -20.28
N LYS A 99 3.34 -6.13 -19.14
CA LYS A 99 3.64 -7.55 -18.95
C LYS A 99 2.42 -8.40 -18.63
N MET A 100 1.29 -7.76 -18.34
CA MET A 100 0.05 -8.48 -18.02
C MET A 100 -0.68 -8.90 -19.28
N ASP A 101 -1.41 -10.03 -19.19
CA ASP A 101 -2.38 -10.39 -20.21
C ASP A 101 -3.36 -9.23 -20.43
N PRO A 102 -3.82 -9.00 -21.68
CA PRO A 102 -4.77 -7.91 -21.94
C PRO A 102 -6.01 -7.93 -21.05
N SER A 103 -6.54 -9.13 -20.73
CA SER A 103 -7.70 -9.23 -19.86
C SER A 103 -7.37 -8.76 -18.44
N TYR A 104 -6.20 -9.11 -17.93
CA TYR A 104 -5.75 -8.66 -16.61
C TYR A 104 -5.44 -7.17 -16.61
N ARG A 105 -4.90 -6.67 -17.71
CA ARG A 105 -4.61 -5.25 -17.86
C ARG A 105 -5.85 -4.39 -17.69
N ASP A 106 -6.93 -4.75 -18.35
CA ASP A 106 -8.20 -4.03 -18.22
C ASP A 106 -8.72 -4.07 -16.79
N ARG A 107 -8.65 -5.23 -16.14
CA ARG A 107 -9.08 -5.39 -14.76
C ARG A 107 -8.23 -4.56 -13.80
N ALA A 108 -6.92 -4.51 -14.06
CA ALA A 108 -6.01 -3.72 -13.23
C ALA A 108 -6.32 -2.23 -13.32
N VAL A 109 -6.56 -1.73 -14.53
CA VAL A 109 -6.90 -0.32 -14.74
C VAL A 109 -8.22 0.01 -14.07
N GLN A 110 -9.22 -0.86 -14.21
CA GLN A 110 -10.53 -0.65 -13.56
C GLN A 110 -10.40 -0.65 -12.05
N LEU A 111 -9.62 -1.54 -11.49
CA LEU A 111 -9.40 -1.58 -10.05
C LEU A 111 -8.67 -0.33 -9.57
N ALA A 112 -7.68 0.13 -10.34
CA ALA A 112 -6.95 1.36 -10.02
C ALA A 112 -7.89 2.56 -9.95
N GLU A 113 -8.84 2.67 -10.89
CA GLU A 113 -9.82 3.75 -10.85
C GLU A 113 -10.71 3.67 -9.62
N ARG A 114 -11.17 2.46 -9.26
CA ARG A 114 -11.97 2.27 -8.05
C ARG A 114 -11.19 2.65 -6.78
N TYR A 115 -9.92 2.26 -6.71
CA TYR A 115 -9.08 2.60 -5.57
C TYR A 115 -8.82 4.10 -5.49
N LYS A 116 -8.63 4.74 -6.63
CA LYS A 116 -8.45 6.19 -6.69
C LYS A 116 -9.65 6.92 -6.11
N GLN A 117 -10.86 6.50 -6.49
CA GLN A 117 -12.09 7.11 -5.99
C GLN A 117 -12.29 6.85 -4.50
N ARG A 118 -11.96 5.66 -4.03
CA ARG A 118 -12.25 5.23 -2.67
C ARG A 118 -11.14 5.57 -1.67
N TYR A 119 -9.89 5.41 -2.06
CA TYR A 119 -8.73 5.52 -1.17
C TYR A 119 -7.71 6.56 -1.59
N GLY A 120 -7.93 7.23 -2.69
CA GLY A 120 -7.03 8.29 -3.13
C GLY A 120 -7.14 9.49 -2.21
N MET A 121 -6.04 10.25 -2.10
CA MET A 121 -6.08 11.47 -1.33
C MET A 121 -6.98 12.48 -2.02
N PRO A 122 -7.81 13.20 -1.26
CA PRO A 122 -8.62 14.24 -1.85
C PRO A 122 -7.75 15.34 -2.45
N ASP A 123 -8.27 15.98 -3.50
CA ASP A 123 -7.59 17.13 -4.08
C ASP A 123 -7.52 18.24 -3.04
N ARG A 124 -6.31 18.68 -2.75
CA ARG A 124 -6.06 19.73 -1.76
C ARG A 124 -5.90 21.10 -2.38
N THR A 125 -6.12 21.22 -3.68
CA THR A 125 -6.03 22.51 -4.34
C THR A 125 -7.13 23.41 -3.80
N PRO A 126 -6.81 24.58 -3.27
CA PRO A 126 -7.84 25.50 -2.79
C PRO A 126 -8.74 25.90 -3.96
N LYS A 127 -10.01 25.85 -3.71
CA LYS A 127 -10.98 26.30 -4.71
C LYS A 127 -11.18 27.79 -4.61
#